data_b331bab5e4fd5ad8b7ace6be4bf4237f
#
_entry.id   b331bab5e4fd5ad8b7ace6be4bf4237f
#
_cell.length_a   1.000
_cell.length_b   1.000
_cell.length_c   1.000
_cell.angle_alpha   90.00
_cell.angle_beta   90.00
_cell.angle_gamma   90.00
#
_symmetry.space_group_name_H-M   'P 1'
#
loop_
_entity.id
_entity.type
_entity.pdbx_description
1 polymer ?
#
loop_
_entity_poly.entity_id
_entity_poly.type
_entity_poly.pdbx_seq_one_letter_code
_entity_poly.pdbx_strand_id
1 'polypeptide(L)'
;MKRLIIIVFCLISFLSVAVAQADRNASADNILGTYEVFHNGESTKVSVTKAPDGTYTAQVVWVENRLDEYGNVRLDEKNPDKALRNVECDKVILMQGLVYNKERQKWGDTKVYDPTRGFKANVQCEFMENGMLRVRGSLLGLSQSIYWKKIQ
;
A
#
# COMPACT_ATOMS: atom_id res chain seq x y z
N MET A 1 -34.63 -14.61 -32.79
CA MET A 1 -34.70 -14.47 -31.31
C MET A 1 -33.49 -15.00 -30.58
N LYS A 2 -32.82 -16.06 -30.96
CA LYS A 2 -31.60 -16.59 -30.27
C LYS A 2 -30.38 -15.67 -30.26
N ARG A 3 -30.23 -14.76 -31.26
CA ARG A 3 -29.09 -13.85 -31.37
C ARG A 3 -29.18 -12.63 -30.45
N LEU A 4 -30.37 -12.23 -30.03
CA LEU A 4 -30.58 -11.07 -29.14
C LEU A 4 -30.21 -11.36 -27.68
N ILE A 5 -30.38 -12.63 -27.24
CA ILE A 5 -30.10 -13.05 -25.87
C ILE A 5 -28.59 -13.08 -25.58
N ILE A 6 -27.76 -13.43 -26.58
CA ILE A 6 -26.29 -13.48 -26.42
C ILE A 6 -25.68 -12.09 -26.25
N ILE A 7 -26.22 -11.08 -26.93
CA ILE A 7 -25.72 -9.69 -26.84
C ILE A 7 -26.05 -9.08 -25.46
N VAL A 8 -27.23 -9.38 -24.91
CA VAL A 8 -27.64 -8.91 -23.58
C VAL A 8 -26.77 -9.55 -22.49
N PHE A 9 -26.40 -10.82 -22.62
CA PHE A 9 -25.56 -11.52 -21.64
C PHE A 9 -24.12 -10.98 -21.62
N CYS A 10 -23.54 -10.62 -22.76
CA CYS A 10 -22.22 -9.98 -22.84
C CYS A 10 -22.21 -8.56 -22.22
N LEU A 11 -23.27 -7.78 -22.39
CA LEU A 11 -23.38 -6.43 -21.82
C LEU A 11 -23.48 -6.46 -20.28
N ILE A 12 -24.17 -7.46 -19.71
CA ILE A 12 -24.29 -7.60 -18.26
C ILE A 12 -22.93 -8.01 -17.62
N SER A 13 -22.13 -8.81 -18.34
CA SER A 13 -20.82 -9.24 -17.85
C SER A 13 -19.79 -8.08 -17.78
N PHE A 14 -19.87 -7.12 -18.71
CA PHE A 14 -19.01 -5.93 -18.69
C PHE A 14 -19.38 -4.93 -17.58
N LEU A 15 -20.66 -4.81 -17.24
CA LEU A 15 -21.13 -3.94 -16.18
C LEU A 15 -20.68 -4.43 -14.78
N SER A 16 -20.64 -5.73 -14.56
CA SER A 16 -20.24 -6.29 -13.26
C SER A 16 -18.75 -6.08 -12.94
N VAL A 17 -17.87 -6.05 -13.93
CA VAL A 17 -16.43 -5.77 -13.73
C VAL A 17 -16.19 -4.31 -13.34
N ALA A 18 -16.89 -3.36 -13.95
CA ALA A 18 -16.77 -1.94 -13.62
C ALA A 18 -17.26 -1.59 -12.20
N VAL A 19 -18.33 -2.27 -11.72
CA VAL A 19 -18.87 -2.07 -10.38
C VAL A 19 -17.90 -2.60 -9.30
N ALA A 20 -17.28 -3.78 -9.52
CA ALA A 20 -16.33 -4.35 -8.55
C ALA A 20 -15.08 -3.49 -8.33
N GLN A 21 -14.68 -2.67 -9.29
CA GLN A 21 -13.55 -1.76 -9.17
C GLN A 21 -13.89 -0.47 -8.43
N ALA A 22 -15.06 0.12 -8.67
CA ALA A 22 -15.55 1.29 -7.96
C ALA A 22 -15.65 1.02 -6.44
N ASP A 23 -15.99 -0.20 -6.04
CA ASP A 23 -16.13 -0.62 -4.64
C ASP A 23 -14.82 -0.60 -3.84
N ARG A 24 -13.66 -0.88 -4.45
CA ARG A 24 -12.40 -0.95 -3.70
C ARG A 24 -11.93 0.38 -3.13
N ASN A 25 -12.21 1.48 -3.82
CA ASN A 25 -11.90 2.83 -3.38
C ASN A 25 -13.08 3.51 -2.68
N ALA A 26 -14.25 2.89 -2.65
CA ALA A 26 -15.48 3.50 -2.11
C ALA A 26 -15.57 3.44 -0.59
N SER A 27 -14.82 2.57 0.09
CA SER A 27 -14.83 2.41 1.55
C SER A 27 -13.43 2.55 2.13
N ALA A 28 -13.34 3.33 3.22
CA ALA A 28 -12.11 3.60 3.92
C ALA A 28 -11.40 2.33 4.41
N ASP A 29 -12.15 1.34 4.90
CA ASP A 29 -11.63 0.11 5.49
C ASP A 29 -11.18 -0.93 4.45
N ASN A 30 -11.42 -0.70 3.16
CA ASN A 30 -10.96 -1.60 2.11
C ASN A 30 -9.42 -1.69 2.02
N ILE A 31 -8.71 -0.69 2.54
CA ILE A 31 -7.24 -0.69 2.62
C ILE A 31 -6.70 -1.66 3.69
N LEU A 32 -7.52 -2.08 4.65
CA LEU A 32 -7.09 -3.00 5.72
C LEU A 32 -6.66 -4.35 5.15
N GLY A 33 -5.59 -4.91 5.69
CA GLY A 33 -5.11 -6.24 5.34
C GLY A 33 -3.59 -6.31 5.19
N THR A 34 -3.12 -7.44 4.66
CA THR A 34 -1.70 -7.70 4.40
C THR A 34 -1.41 -7.64 2.92
N TYR A 35 -0.29 -7.04 2.58
CA TYR A 35 0.16 -6.82 1.22
C TYR A 35 1.55 -7.41 1.01
N GLU A 36 1.77 -7.99 -0.16
CA GLU A 36 3.09 -8.32 -0.67
C GLU A 36 3.59 -7.16 -1.54
N VAL A 37 4.82 -6.74 -1.27
CA VAL A 37 5.50 -5.63 -1.95
C VAL A 37 6.83 -6.11 -2.46
N PHE A 38 7.06 -6.03 -3.76
CA PHE A 38 8.37 -6.27 -4.36
C PHE A 38 9.00 -4.93 -4.73
N HIS A 39 10.11 -4.60 -4.12
CA HIS A 39 10.82 -3.34 -4.34
C HIS A 39 12.32 -3.50 -4.15
N ASN A 40 13.11 -2.89 -5.04
CA ASN A 40 14.58 -2.97 -5.02
C ASN A 40 15.15 -4.40 -4.96
N GLY A 41 14.46 -5.37 -5.63
CA GLY A 41 14.93 -6.75 -5.71
C GLY A 41 14.62 -7.60 -4.47
N GLU A 42 13.81 -7.12 -3.53
CA GLU A 42 13.45 -7.81 -2.30
C GLU A 42 11.93 -7.84 -2.10
N SER A 43 11.42 -8.98 -1.64
CA SER A 43 10.01 -9.12 -1.23
C SER A 43 9.82 -8.73 0.23
N THR A 44 8.72 -8.02 0.50
CA THR A 44 8.35 -7.53 1.83
C THR A 44 6.86 -7.74 2.04
N LYS A 45 6.43 -8.07 3.26
CA LYS A 45 5.00 -8.05 3.63
C LYS A 45 4.72 -6.87 4.55
N VAL A 46 3.64 -6.16 4.23
CA VAL A 46 3.19 -4.96 4.94
C VAL A 46 1.77 -5.18 5.43
N SER A 47 1.52 -4.94 6.70
CA SER A 47 0.18 -4.96 7.28
C SER A 47 -0.36 -3.54 7.39
N VAL A 48 -1.59 -3.33 6.93
CA VAL A 48 -2.35 -2.08 7.12
C VAL A 48 -3.42 -2.31 8.18
N THR A 49 -3.35 -1.55 9.26
CA THR A 49 -4.27 -1.61 10.40
C THR A 49 -4.92 -0.27 10.66
N LYS A 50 -6.06 -0.27 11.35
CA LYS A 50 -6.77 0.95 11.77
C LYS A 50 -6.37 1.34 13.17
N ALA A 51 -5.98 2.59 13.36
CA ALA A 51 -5.68 3.16 14.66
C ALA A 51 -6.98 3.58 15.40
N PRO A 52 -6.94 3.78 16.74
CA PRO A 52 -8.11 4.20 17.53
C PRO A 52 -8.71 5.54 17.10
N ASP A 53 -7.90 6.44 16.52
CA ASP A 53 -8.34 7.73 15.99
C ASP A 53 -9.00 7.65 14.60
N GLY A 54 -9.13 6.44 14.04
CA GLY A 54 -9.74 6.17 12.73
C GLY A 54 -8.79 6.33 11.55
N THR A 55 -7.53 6.70 11.77
CA THR A 55 -6.49 6.71 10.74
C THR A 55 -5.92 5.30 10.49
N TYR A 56 -5.07 5.16 9.47
CA TYR A 56 -4.46 3.86 9.13
C TYR A 56 -2.96 3.92 9.29
N THR A 57 -2.39 2.78 9.68
CA THR A 57 -0.95 2.56 9.84
C THR A 57 -0.52 1.40 8.95
N ALA A 58 0.54 1.58 8.19
CA ALA A 58 1.19 0.53 7.41
C ALA A 58 2.54 0.20 8.02
N GLN A 59 2.72 -1.06 8.41
CA GLN A 59 3.92 -1.55 9.07
C GLN A 59 4.46 -2.78 8.36
N VAL A 60 5.77 -2.86 8.18
CA VAL A 60 6.47 -4.05 7.73
C VAL A 60 6.28 -5.15 8.78
N VAL A 61 5.90 -6.34 8.35
CA VAL A 61 5.69 -7.50 9.23
C VAL A 61 6.55 -8.70 8.82
N TRP A 62 7.17 -8.63 7.66
CA TRP A 62 8.11 -9.64 7.17
C TRP A 62 8.97 -9.06 6.04
N VAL A 63 10.24 -9.46 5.97
CA VAL A 63 11.16 -9.17 4.87
C VAL A 63 11.87 -10.45 4.44
N GLU A 64 12.15 -10.58 3.15
CA GLU A 64 12.82 -11.76 2.57
C GLU A 64 14.22 -11.94 3.16
N ASN A 65 15.03 -10.88 3.19
CA ASN A 65 16.38 -10.89 3.70
C ASN A 65 16.45 -10.18 5.06
N ARG A 66 16.01 -10.87 6.12
CA ARG A 66 15.98 -10.30 7.48
C ARG A 66 17.37 -10.11 8.09
N LEU A 67 18.33 -10.94 7.67
CA LEU A 67 19.70 -10.93 8.20
C LEU A 67 20.67 -10.26 7.21
N ASP A 68 21.71 -9.63 7.75
CA ASP A 68 22.85 -9.15 6.99
C ASP A 68 23.84 -10.29 6.63
N GLU A 69 24.91 -9.98 5.91
CA GLU A 69 25.96 -10.94 5.52
C GLU A 69 26.71 -11.56 6.70
N TYR A 70 26.62 -10.96 7.89
CA TYR A 70 27.23 -11.45 9.13
C TYR A 70 26.27 -12.25 10.02
N GLY A 71 24.98 -12.40 9.59
CA GLY A 71 23.97 -13.12 10.35
C GLY A 71 23.25 -12.27 11.41
N ASN A 72 23.45 -10.95 11.44
CA ASN A 72 22.75 -10.05 12.35
C ASN A 72 21.42 -9.58 11.74
N VAL A 73 20.42 -9.31 12.58
CA VAL A 73 19.16 -8.71 12.13
C VAL A 73 19.43 -7.32 11.58
N ARG A 74 18.99 -7.06 10.34
CA ARG A 74 19.09 -5.73 9.73
C ARG A 74 18.20 -4.73 10.48
N LEU A 75 18.72 -3.54 10.72
CA LEU A 75 18.06 -2.45 11.40
C LEU A 75 17.76 -1.30 10.44
N ASP A 76 16.86 -0.41 10.86
CA ASP A 76 16.48 0.79 10.11
C ASP A 76 17.51 1.93 10.28
N GLU A 77 18.77 1.65 10.01
CA GLU A 77 19.92 2.52 10.31
C GLU A 77 19.88 3.88 9.60
N LYS A 78 19.16 3.96 8.44
CA LYS A 78 19.01 5.19 7.67
C LYS A 78 17.87 6.08 8.15
N ASN A 79 17.14 5.68 9.20
CA ASN A 79 16.02 6.48 9.69
C ASN A 79 16.49 7.89 10.06
N PRO A 80 15.82 8.94 9.55
CA PRO A 80 16.14 10.33 9.90
C PRO A 80 15.95 10.60 11.39
N ASP A 81 15.01 9.89 12.06
CA ASP A 81 14.89 9.88 13.52
C ASP A 81 15.87 8.87 14.11
N LYS A 82 16.87 9.39 14.83
CA LYS A 82 17.92 8.57 15.46
C LYS A 82 17.36 7.56 16.46
N ALA A 83 16.24 7.87 17.14
CA ALA A 83 15.60 6.98 18.11
C ALA A 83 15.02 5.71 17.45
N LEU A 84 14.73 5.75 16.14
CA LEU A 84 14.16 4.63 15.39
C LEU A 84 15.20 3.78 14.63
N ARG A 85 16.48 4.15 14.67
CA ARG A 85 17.53 3.43 13.92
C ARG A 85 17.82 2.01 14.41
N ASN A 86 17.39 1.68 15.63
CA ASN A 86 17.50 0.32 16.19
C ASN A 86 16.23 -0.53 15.96
N VAL A 87 15.26 -0.03 15.22
CA VAL A 87 14.07 -0.82 14.84
C VAL A 87 14.49 -1.90 13.83
N GLU A 88 14.08 -3.14 14.08
CA GLU A 88 14.33 -4.26 13.18
C GLU A 88 13.61 -4.04 11.83
N CYS A 89 14.23 -4.44 10.73
CA CYS A 89 13.73 -4.20 9.37
C CYS A 89 12.31 -4.76 9.12
N ASP A 90 11.92 -5.81 9.83
CA ASP A 90 10.60 -6.44 9.76
C ASP A 90 9.56 -5.81 10.72
N LYS A 91 9.88 -4.68 11.35
CA LYS A 91 8.99 -3.93 12.27
C LYS A 91 8.86 -2.43 11.91
N VAL A 92 9.44 -2.01 10.81
CA VAL A 92 9.47 -0.60 10.40
C VAL A 92 8.06 -0.11 10.05
N ILE A 93 7.67 1.04 10.58
CA ILE A 93 6.43 1.73 10.20
C ILE A 93 6.69 2.56 8.95
N LEU A 94 6.00 2.23 7.86
CA LEU A 94 6.13 2.92 6.58
C LEU A 94 5.20 4.14 6.48
N MET A 95 3.99 4.05 7.04
CA MET A 95 3.02 5.13 7.08
C MET A 95 2.27 5.10 8.41
N GLN A 96 2.02 6.28 8.96
CA GLN A 96 1.20 6.46 10.17
C GLN A 96 0.31 7.68 9.98
N GLY A 97 -0.94 7.61 10.48
CA GLY A 97 -1.88 8.72 10.35
C GLY A 97 -2.44 8.88 8.93
N LEU A 98 -2.51 7.79 8.15
CA LEU A 98 -3.08 7.81 6.80
C LEU A 98 -4.59 8.01 6.88
N VAL A 99 -5.11 9.02 6.19
CA VAL A 99 -6.52 9.44 6.21
C VAL A 99 -7.21 9.09 4.89
N TYR A 100 -8.46 8.62 4.97
CA TYR A 100 -9.29 8.39 3.79
C TYR A 100 -10.09 9.64 3.43
N ASN A 101 -9.93 10.11 2.20
CA ASN A 101 -10.74 11.18 1.63
C ASN A 101 -11.89 10.58 0.81
N LYS A 102 -13.11 10.71 1.32
CA LYS A 102 -14.33 10.14 0.71
C LYS A 102 -14.67 10.74 -0.66
N GLU A 103 -14.43 12.04 -0.84
CA GLU A 103 -14.75 12.72 -2.11
C GLU A 103 -13.80 12.26 -3.23
N ARG A 104 -12.51 12.10 -2.91
CA ARG A 104 -11.49 11.65 -3.85
C ARG A 104 -11.38 10.12 -3.95
N GLN A 105 -12.00 9.40 -3.00
CA GLN A 105 -11.89 7.94 -2.86
C GLN A 105 -10.42 7.47 -2.81
N LYS A 106 -9.61 8.14 -2.01
CA LYS A 106 -8.16 7.91 -1.86
C LYS A 106 -7.73 8.09 -0.43
N TRP A 107 -6.62 7.44 -0.06
CA TRP A 107 -5.95 7.63 1.22
C TRP A 107 -4.74 8.53 1.04
N GLY A 108 -4.47 9.40 2.03
CA GLY A 108 -3.38 10.38 1.99
C GLY A 108 -3.20 11.12 3.29
N ASP A 109 -2.83 12.41 3.19
CA ASP A 109 -2.66 13.38 4.27
C ASP A 109 -1.58 13.01 5.29
N THR A 110 -0.62 12.18 4.90
CA THR A 110 0.56 11.84 5.68
C THR A 110 1.76 11.61 4.76
N LYS A 111 2.84 11.05 5.30
CA LYS A 111 4.05 10.71 4.57
C LYS A 111 4.28 9.21 4.57
N VAL A 112 4.84 8.70 3.47
CA VAL A 112 5.44 7.38 3.39
C VAL A 112 6.94 7.49 3.66
N TYR A 113 7.46 6.57 4.46
CA TYR A 113 8.88 6.42 4.73
C TYR A 113 9.50 5.34 3.83
N ASP A 114 10.62 5.65 3.21
CA ASP A 114 11.44 4.69 2.45
C ASP A 114 12.68 4.32 3.27
N PRO A 115 12.72 3.13 3.90
CA PRO A 115 13.83 2.71 4.73
C PRO A 115 15.12 2.44 3.92
N THR A 116 15.01 2.14 2.63
CA THR A 116 16.18 1.88 1.79
C THR A 116 16.98 3.15 1.49
N ARG A 117 16.30 4.30 1.44
CA ARG A 117 16.88 5.61 1.15
C ARG A 117 16.92 6.53 2.37
N GLY A 118 16.15 6.25 3.43
CA GLY A 118 16.12 7.03 4.66
C GLY A 118 15.42 8.37 4.53
N PHE A 119 14.37 8.49 3.68
CA PHE A 119 13.61 9.74 3.55
C PHE A 119 12.09 9.50 3.58
N LYS A 120 11.34 10.60 3.79
CA LYS A 120 9.88 10.62 3.80
C LYS A 120 9.36 11.47 2.64
N ALA A 121 8.29 10.99 1.99
CA ALA A 121 7.59 11.68 0.91
C ALA A 121 6.10 11.80 1.23
N ASN A 122 5.42 12.84 0.72
CA ASN A 122 3.97 12.91 0.80
C ASN A 122 3.35 11.71 0.08
N VAL A 123 2.33 11.08 0.67
CA VAL A 123 1.76 9.84 0.13
C VAL A 123 0.33 10.02 -0.35
N GLN A 124 -0.01 9.31 -1.40
CA GLN A 124 -1.37 9.06 -1.85
C GLN A 124 -1.50 7.59 -2.24
N CYS A 125 -2.57 6.94 -1.76
CA CYS A 125 -2.86 5.55 -2.07
C CYS A 125 -4.23 5.41 -2.72
N GLU A 126 -4.35 4.50 -3.69
CA GLU A 126 -5.60 4.12 -4.34
C GLU A 126 -5.49 2.72 -4.96
N PHE A 127 -6.59 1.98 -4.98
CA PHE A 127 -6.64 0.71 -5.71
C PHE A 127 -6.75 0.96 -7.21
N MET A 128 -5.96 0.21 -7.97
CA MET A 128 -5.95 0.20 -9.43
C MET A 128 -6.93 -0.84 -10.00
N GLU A 129 -7.20 -0.77 -11.29
CA GLU A 129 -8.10 -1.72 -12.00
C GLU A 129 -7.71 -3.18 -11.81
N ASN A 130 -6.43 -3.46 -11.78
CA ASN A 130 -5.90 -4.81 -11.55
C ASN A 130 -5.97 -5.27 -10.08
N GLY A 131 -6.57 -4.45 -9.18
CA GLY A 131 -6.73 -4.74 -7.77
C GLY A 131 -5.49 -4.49 -6.91
N MET A 132 -4.39 -4.03 -7.47
CA MET A 132 -3.21 -3.63 -6.70
C MET A 132 -3.43 -2.27 -6.04
N LEU A 133 -2.91 -2.09 -4.84
CA LEU A 133 -2.85 -0.79 -4.18
C LEU A 133 -1.65 -0.02 -4.71
N ARG A 134 -1.88 1.09 -5.41
CA ARG A 134 -0.82 2.02 -5.78
C ARG A 134 -0.49 2.92 -4.60
N VAL A 135 0.74 2.90 -4.15
CA VAL A 135 1.30 3.80 -3.14
C VAL A 135 2.23 4.78 -3.87
N ARG A 136 1.81 6.03 -3.98
CA ARG A 136 2.55 7.09 -4.68
C ARG A 136 3.16 8.06 -3.68
N GLY A 137 4.49 8.08 -3.64
CA GLY A 137 5.26 9.08 -2.90
C GLY A 137 5.60 10.30 -3.75
N SER A 138 5.50 11.51 -3.19
CA SER A 138 5.84 12.76 -3.87
C SER A 138 6.73 13.64 -2.99
N LEU A 139 7.85 14.08 -3.55
CA LEU A 139 8.83 14.96 -2.88
C LEU A 139 9.43 15.92 -3.89
N LEU A 140 9.40 17.23 -3.59
CA LEU A 140 9.99 18.30 -4.41
C LEU A 140 9.59 18.25 -5.90
N GLY A 141 8.30 17.99 -6.19
CA GLY A 141 7.78 17.91 -7.55
C GLY A 141 8.04 16.59 -8.29
N LEU A 142 8.83 15.69 -7.71
CA LEU A 142 9.05 14.33 -8.23
C LEU A 142 8.11 13.36 -7.55
N SER A 143 7.67 12.33 -8.28
CA SER A 143 6.83 11.26 -7.71
C SER A 143 7.24 9.89 -8.23
N GLN A 144 7.09 8.90 -7.36
CA GLN A 144 7.30 7.49 -7.66
C GLN A 144 6.14 6.67 -7.12
N SER A 145 5.73 5.66 -7.86
CA SER A 145 4.68 4.73 -7.43
C SER A 145 5.24 3.32 -7.24
N ILE A 146 4.78 2.68 -6.18
CA ILE A 146 5.02 1.26 -5.88
C ILE A 146 3.65 0.60 -5.79
N TYR A 147 3.55 -0.64 -6.27
CA TYR A 147 2.29 -1.38 -6.33
C TYR A 147 2.33 -2.54 -5.33
N TRP A 148 1.35 -2.55 -4.44
CA TRP A 148 1.21 -3.53 -3.37
C TRP A 148 0.11 -4.51 -3.73
N LYS A 149 0.42 -5.80 -3.69
CA LYS A 149 -0.54 -6.88 -3.95
C LYS A 149 -1.18 -7.31 -2.64
N LYS A 150 -2.48 -7.11 -2.49
CA LYS A 150 -3.22 -7.58 -1.31
C LYS A 150 -3.24 -9.11 -1.30
N ILE A 151 -2.85 -9.72 -0.16
CA ILE A 151 -2.77 -11.18 0.03
C ILE A 151 -3.68 -11.69 1.15
N GLN A 152 -4.13 -10.81 2.04
CA GLN A 152 -5.13 -11.06 3.07
C GLN A 152 -5.98 -9.81 3.33
#